data_c40c6c6f35d892b5a1734554beb9de57
#
_entry.id   c40c6c6f35d892b5a1734554beb9de57
#
_cell.length_a   1.000
_cell.length_b   1.000
_cell.length_c   1.000
_cell.angle_alpha   90.00
_cell.angle_beta   90.00
_cell.angle_gamma   90.00
#
_symmetry.space_group_name_H-M   'P 1'
#
loop_
_entity.id
_entity.type
_entity.pdbx_description
1 polymer ?
#
loop_
_entity_poly.entity_id
_entity_poly.type
_entity_poly.pdbx_seq_one_letter_code
_entity_poly.pdbx_strand_id
1 'polypeptide(L)'
;MLLKTYYPSPGFPPISISGDKCALKCRHCNSVYLKGMVSVSTPEKLIKVCKKLDENNAVGILLSGGYNKDGKLLNLERMLPAVKKIKKETKLIINIHPGLLSKNTADALLVDFASAEIPSNWVIKNVFRLNKTTNDYLETYYNLKNAGIDVVPHVCVYSGDEYKLLKNIEKPSAIVVIVFTPTKNTPMQNESAPEAKMIGNVIRNLKKMFPETEISLGCMRPRNRFVRAEIEIEALKSGASRMELPSKKTINYAKEKGYEIKRLGACCALPERFERLVLSSR
;
A
#
# COMPACT_ATOMS: atom_id res chain seq x y z
N MET A 1 -23.18 10.12 1.46
CA MET A 1 -21.72 9.85 1.65
C MET A 1 -21.26 8.82 0.63
N LEU A 2 -20.01 8.89 0.13
CA LEU A 2 -19.46 7.93 -0.85
C LEU A 2 -18.44 7.00 -0.17
N LEU A 3 -18.57 5.69 -0.41
CA LEU A 3 -17.58 4.68 -0.05
C LEU A 3 -16.98 4.10 -1.33
N LYS A 4 -15.70 4.32 -1.57
CA LYS A 4 -14.95 3.69 -2.67
C LYS A 4 -14.39 2.35 -2.19
N THR A 5 -14.77 1.26 -2.87
CA THR A 5 -14.34 -0.10 -2.54
C THR A 5 -13.41 -0.65 -3.62
N TYR A 6 -12.28 -1.21 -3.22
CA TYR A 6 -11.22 -1.62 -4.13
C TYR A 6 -11.05 -3.13 -4.18
N TYR A 7 -10.98 -3.67 -5.38
CA TYR A 7 -10.87 -5.11 -5.67
C TYR A 7 -9.71 -5.34 -6.65
N PRO A 8 -8.46 -5.43 -6.16
CA PRO A 8 -7.28 -5.47 -7.04
C PRO A 8 -7.16 -6.75 -7.88
N SER A 9 -7.69 -7.87 -7.42
CA SER A 9 -7.61 -9.13 -8.17
C SER A 9 -8.78 -9.28 -9.15
N PRO A 10 -8.55 -9.77 -10.37
CA PRO A 10 -7.24 -10.11 -10.98
C PRO A 10 -6.56 -8.93 -11.69
N GLY A 11 -7.23 -7.79 -11.82
CA GLY A 11 -6.86 -6.68 -12.70
C GLY A 11 -5.68 -5.80 -12.23
N PHE A 12 -5.22 -5.95 -10.97
CA PHE A 12 -4.12 -5.17 -10.40
C PHE A 12 -3.23 -6.04 -9.51
N PRO A 13 -2.55 -7.08 -10.07
CA PRO A 13 -1.78 -8.03 -9.29
C PRO A 13 -0.51 -7.41 -8.70
N PRO A 14 -0.08 -7.87 -7.50
CA PRO A 14 1.22 -7.54 -6.94
C PRO A 14 2.31 -8.41 -7.60
N ILE A 15 3.41 -7.78 -8.01
CA ILE A 15 4.58 -8.42 -8.60
C ILE A 15 5.78 -8.23 -7.68
N SER A 16 6.41 -9.35 -7.28
CA SER A 16 7.67 -9.33 -6.55
C SER A 16 8.84 -9.35 -7.52
N ILE A 17 9.57 -8.23 -7.65
CA ILE A 17 10.78 -8.14 -8.49
C ILE A 17 12.01 -8.75 -7.82
N SER A 18 11.91 -9.19 -6.59
CA SER A 18 12.96 -9.93 -5.87
C SER A 18 12.76 -11.45 -5.91
N GLY A 19 11.71 -11.92 -6.56
CA GLY A 19 11.25 -13.29 -6.38
C GLY A 19 10.72 -13.50 -4.96
N ASP A 20 11.20 -14.52 -4.29
CA ASP A 20 10.91 -14.87 -2.89
C ASP A 20 11.97 -14.37 -1.88
N LYS A 21 13.01 -13.66 -2.37
CA LYS A 21 14.14 -13.21 -1.58
C LYS A 21 13.82 -11.92 -0.82
N CYS A 22 14.13 -11.90 0.49
CA CYS A 22 14.13 -10.70 1.33
C CYS A 22 15.18 -10.85 2.43
N ALA A 23 16.12 -9.90 2.52
CA ALA A 23 17.17 -9.94 3.52
C ALA A 23 16.74 -9.39 4.88
N LEU A 24 15.72 -8.52 4.93
CA LEU A 24 15.24 -7.93 6.19
C LEU A 24 14.58 -8.95 7.10
N LYS A 25 13.74 -9.83 6.56
CA LYS A 25 12.97 -10.79 7.36
C LYS A 25 12.32 -10.13 8.58
N CYS A 26 11.61 -9.03 8.33
CA CYS A 26 10.94 -8.25 9.37
C CYS A 26 10.10 -9.13 10.30
N ARG A 27 10.07 -8.82 11.60
CA ARG A 27 9.42 -9.65 12.61
C ARG A 27 7.93 -9.88 12.37
N HIS A 28 7.23 -8.91 11.73
CA HIS A 28 5.80 -9.00 11.46
C HIS A 28 5.45 -9.86 10.24
N CYS A 29 6.35 -9.99 9.24
CA CYS A 29 6.03 -10.68 7.98
C CYS A 29 6.97 -11.83 7.62
N ASN A 30 8.23 -11.81 8.04
CA ASN A 30 9.23 -12.83 7.74
C ASN A 30 9.20 -13.31 6.27
N SER A 31 8.99 -12.38 5.33
CA SER A 31 8.86 -12.63 3.87
C SER A 31 7.63 -13.46 3.45
N VAL A 32 6.71 -13.80 4.36
CA VAL A 32 5.55 -14.66 4.06
C VAL A 32 4.68 -14.08 2.95
N TYR A 33 4.54 -12.76 2.89
CA TYR A 33 3.69 -12.09 1.90
C TYR A 33 4.21 -12.19 0.47
N LEU A 34 5.50 -12.43 0.26
CA LEU A 34 6.06 -12.62 -1.08
C LEU A 34 5.49 -13.84 -1.79
N LYS A 35 5.05 -14.87 -1.03
CA LYS A 35 4.45 -16.09 -1.59
C LYS A 35 3.13 -15.85 -2.33
N GLY A 36 2.43 -14.74 -2.03
CA GLY A 36 1.18 -14.35 -2.69
C GLY A 36 1.38 -13.43 -3.90
N MET A 37 2.61 -13.09 -4.25
CA MET A 37 2.93 -12.20 -5.35
C MET A 37 3.39 -12.96 -6.59
N VAL A 38 3.20 -12.35 -7.77
CA VAL A 38 3.78 -12.91 -9.01
C VAL A 38 5.30 -12.75 -8.96
N SER A 39 6.01 -13.87 -8.89
CA SER A 39 7.47 -13.89 -8.74
C SER A 39 8.19 -13.60 -10.06
N VAL A 40 8.95 -12.49 -10.08
CA VAL A 40 9.73 -12.02 -11.21
C VAL A 40 11.10 -11.56 -10.72
N SER A 41 12.18 -12.05 -11.31
CA SER A 41 13.54 -11.72 -10.88
C SER A 41 14.45 -11.18 -11.98
N THR A 42 13.95 -11.06 -13.22
CA THR A 42 14.70 -10.50 -14.35
C THR A 42 13.87 -9.49 -15.15
N PRO A 43 14.52 -8.49 -15.80
CA PRO A 43 13.85 -7.50 -16.64
C PRO A 43 12.99 -8.13 -17.75
N GLU A 44 13.50 -9.16 -18.43
CA GLU A 44 12.81 -9.84 -19.54
C GLU A 44 11.53 -10.52 -19.05
N LYS A 45 11.60 -11.17 -17.88
CA LYS A 45 10.45 -11.82 -17.25
C LYS A 45 9.39 -10.81 -16.82
N LEU A 46 9.83 -9.63 -16.31
CA LEU A 46 8.93 -8.54 -15.94
C LEU A 46 8.16 -8.02 -17.16
N ILE A 47 8.88 -7.74 -18.27
CA ILE A 47 8.27 -7.28 -19.52
C ILE A 47 7.27 -8.32 -20.05
N LYS A 48 7.65 -9.60 -20.08
CA LYS A 48 6.77 -10.69 -20.55
C LYS A 48 5.50 -10.80 -19.73
N VAL A 49 5.61 -10.75 -18.40
CA VAL A 49 4.45 -10.82 -17.49
C VAL A 49 3.55 -9.61 -17.69
N CYS A 50 4.11 -8.39 -17.77
CA CYS A 50 3.30 -7.19 -17.91
C CYS A 50 2.58 -7.12 -19.27
N LYS A 51 3.23 -7.53 -20.38
CA LYS A 51 2.55 -7.64 -21.68
C LYS A 51 1.37 -8.60 -21.64
N LYS A 52 1.56 -9.79 -21.04
CA LYS A 52 0.46 -10.75 -20.89
C LYS A 52 -0.67 -10.21 -19.99
N LEU A 53 -0.36 -9.43 -18.96
CA LEU A 53 -1.38 -8.78 -18.12
C LEU A 53 -2.16 -7.73 -18.92
N ASP A 54 -1.49 -6.90 -19.71
CA ASP A 54 -2.10 -5.89 -20.58
C ASP A 54 -3.01 -6.54 -21.63
N GLU A 55 -2.53 -7.59 -22.31
CA GLU A 55 -3.31 -8.40 -23.25
C GLU A 55 -4.57 -9.02 -22.61
N ASN A 56 -4.53 -9.34 -21.32
CA ASN A 56 -5.67 -9.86 -20.53
C ASN A 56 -6.48 -8.74 -19.86
N ASN A 57 -6.35 -7.49 -20.30
CA ASN A 57 -7.10 -6.33 -19.79
C ASN A 57 -6.86 -6.05 -18.29
N ALA A 58 -5.70 -6.36 -17.75
CA ALA A 58 -5.32 -5.85 -16.45
C ALA A 58 -5.19 -4.33 -16.52
N VAL A 59 -5.66 -3.64 -15.47
CA VAL A 59 -5.64 -2.18 -15.42
C VAL A 59 -4.33 -1.62 -14.88
N GLY A 60 -3.58 -2.45 -14.12
CA GLY A 60 -2.30 -2.04 -13.57
C GLY A 60 -1.62 -3.12 -12.75
N ILE A 61 -0.52 -2.75 -12.13
CA ILE A 61 0.30 -3.64 -11.30
C ILE A 61 0.83 -2.91 -10.07
N LEU A 62 1.06 -3.66 -8.99
CA LEU A 62 1.87 -3.22 -7.87
C LEU A 62 3.27 -3.84 -7.98
N LEU A 63 4.29 -3.04 -8.26
CA LEU A 63 5.68 -3.45 -8.15
C LEU A 63 6.13 -3.38 -6.69
N SER A 64 6.63 -4.48 -6.17
CA SER A 64 7.18 -4.58 -4.83
C SER A 64 8.14 -5.77 -4.75
N GLY A 65 8.46 -6.22 -3.54
CA GLY A 65 9.30 -7.39 -3.33
C GLY A 65 9.93 -7.41 -1.95
N GLY A 66 11.00 -8.15 -1.81
CA GLY A 66 11.82 -8.13 -0.61
C GLY A 66 12.91 -7.07 -0.67
N TYR A 67 13.46 -6.75 0.48
CA TYR A 67 14.41 -5.67 0.67
C TYR A 67 15.79 -6.21 1.08
N ASN A 68 16.84 -5.45 0.74
CA ASN A 68 18.19 -5.69 1.24
C ASN A 68 18.33 -5.25 2.71
N LYS A 69 19.51 -5.42 3.31
CA LYS A 69 19.78 -5.05 4.70
C LYS A 69 19.71 -3.53 4.98
N ASP A 70 19.72 -2.71 3.94
CA ASP A 70 19.62 -1.25 4.03
C ASP A 70 18.18 -0.74 3.81
N GLY A 71 17.20 -1.64 3.65
CA GLY A 71 15.80 -1.28 3.44
C GLY A 71 15.45 -0.89 2.00
N LYS A 72 16.33 -1.13 1.02
CA LYS A 72 16.10 -0.86 -0.39
C LYS A 72 15.47 -2.07 -1.08
N LEU A 73 14.54 -1.84 -1.99
CA LEU A 73 13.89 -2.90 -2.78
C LEU A 73 14.92 -3.62 -3.66
N LEU A 74 15.04 -4.93 -3.48
CA LEU A 74 15.97 -5.76 -4.24
C LEU A 74 15.67 -5.70 -5.74
N ASN A 75 16.71 -5.65 -6.54
CA ASN A 75 16.67 -5.61 -8.01
C ASN A 75 16.07 -4.33 -8.64
N LEU A 76 15.63 -3.33 -7.87
CA LEU A 76 14.92 -2.17 -8.42
C LEU A 76 15.73 -1.48 -9.55
N GLU A 77 16.99 -1.13 -9.29
CA GLU A 77 17.83 -0.43 -10.27
C GLU A 77 17.99 -1.23 -11.58
N ARG A 78 18.17 -2.56 -11.45
CA ARG A 78 18.25 -3.47 -12.60
C ARG A 78 16.95 -3.52 -13.40
N MET A 79 15.79 -3.27 -12.74
CA MET A 79 14.46 -3.33 -13.37
C MET A 79 14.04 -2.00 -14.01
N LEU A 80 14.72 -0.88 -13.75
CA LEU A 80 14.34 0.44 -14.30
C LEU A 80 14.17 0.45 -15.83
N PRO A 81 15.09 -0.16 -16.64
CA PRO A 81 14.89 -0.22 -18.08
C PRO A 81 13.62 -0.98 -18.49
N ALA A 82 13.30 -2.07 -17.79
CA ALA A 82 12.08 -2.84 -18.04
C ALA A 82 10.82 -2.04 -17.68
N VAL A 83 10.83 -1.33 -16.55
CA VAL A 83 9.72 -0.45 -16.15
C VAL A 83 9.48 0.62 -17.21
N LYS A 84 10.53 1.28 -17.69
CA LYS A 84 10.46 2.26 -18.81
C LYS A 84 9.84 1.64 -20.07
N LYS A 85 10.25 0.43 -20.43
CA LYS A 85 9.71 -0.28 -21.59
C LYS A 85 8.24 -0.61 -21.43
N ILE A 86 7.84 -1.12 -20.27
CA ILE A 86 6.44 -1.43 -19.93
C ILE A 86 5.57 -0.18 -20.04
N LYS A 87 6.01 0.94 -19.47
CA LYS A 87 5.27 2.22 -19.57
C LYS A 87 5.09 2.69 -21.00
N LYS A 88 6.03 2.40 -21.90
CA LYS A 88 5.95 2.76 -23.32
C LYS A 88 5.06 1.82 -24.12
N GLU A 89 5.03 0.52 -23.79
CA GLU A 89 4.46 -0.54 -24.62
C GLU A 89 3.15 -1.11 -24.10
N THR A 90 2.67 -0.68 -22.91
CA THR A 90 1.42 -1.14 -22.29
C THR A 90 0.61 0.04 -21.72
N LYS A 91 -0.66 -0.21 -21.43
CA LYS A 91 -1.56 0.75 -20.76
C LYS A 91 -1.59 0.59 -19.25
N LEU A 92 -0.76 -0.27 -18.68
CA LEU A 92 -0.78 -0.60 -17.27
C LEU A 92 -0.44 0.61 -16.40
N ILE A 93 -1.25 0.84 -15.40
CA ILE A 93 -0.97 1.75 -14.29
C ILE A 93 0.02 1.06 -13.35
N ILE A 94 1.16 1.70 -13.08
CA ILE A 94 2.20 1.13 -12.23
C ILE A 94 2.24 1.84 -10.89
N ASN A 95 1.88 1.13 -9.83
CA ASN A 95 2.18 1.49 -8.45
C ASN A 95 3.48 0.82 -8.00
N ILE A 96 4.26 1.46 -7.13
CA ILE A 96 5.44 0.86 -6.53
C ILE A 96 5.46 1.00 -5.01
N HIS A 97 5.92 -0.07 -4.31
CA HIS A 97 6.36 -0.02 -2.91
C HIS A 97 7.90 -0.10 -2.90
N PRO A 98 8.58 1.04 -2.91
CA PRO A 98 10.02 1.06 -3.23
C PRO A 98 10.93 0.73 -2.05
N GLY A 99 10.45 0.86 -0.79
CA GLY A 99 11.34 0.93 0.38
C GLY A 99 12.13 2.23 0.39
N LEU A 100 13.37 2.20 0.88
CA LEU A 100 14.24 3.38 0.88
C LEU A 100 14.86 3.61 -0.51
N LEU A 101 14.79 4.87 -0.98
CA LEU A 101 15.31 5.30 -2.28
C LEU A 101 16.25 6.49 -2.15
N SER A 102 17.32 6.47 -2.97
CA SER A 102 18.10 7.67 -3.24
C SER A 102 17.37 8.59 -4.22
N LYS A 103 17.74 9.88 -4.22
CA LYS A 103 17.26 10.85 -5.20
C LYS A 103 17.47 10.37 -6.64
N ASN A 104 18.68 9.89 -6.97
CA ASN A 104 18.99 9.42 -8.32
C ASN A 104 18.10 8.25 -8.77
N THR A 105 17.78 7.32 -7.87
CA THR A 105 16.88 6.22 -8.20
C THR A 105 15.44 6.70 -8.36
N ALA A 106 15.00 7.67 -7.57
CA ALA A 106 13.68 8.29 -7.72
C ALA A 106 13.54 9.03 -9.05
N ASP A 107 14.54 9.84 -9.43
CA ASP A 107 14.56 10.59 -10.70
C ASP A 107 14.56 9.66 -11.94
N ALA A 108 15.11 8.44 -11.82
CA ALA A 108 15.13 7.45 -12.89
C ALA A 108 13.86 6.58 -12.96
N LEU A 109 12.96 6.70 -11.99
CA LEU A 109 11.79 5.83 -11.84
C LEU A 109 10.61 6.35 -12.67
N LEU A 110 10.09 5.51 -13.58
CA LEU A 110 8.93 5.82 -14.42
C LEU A 110 7.72 5.02 -13.99
N VAL A 111 7.00 5.49 -12.98
CA VAL A 111 5.78 4.89 -12.45
C VAL A 111 4.66 5.93 -12.37
N ASP A 112 3.42 5.50 -12.24
CA ASP A 112 2.27 6.41 -12.16
C ASP A 112 2.07 6.98 -10.77
N PHE A 113 2.35 6.18 -9.74
CA PHE A 113 2.35 6.60 -8.34
C PHE A 113 3.16 5.64 -7.47
N ALA A 114 3.47 6.07 -6.26
CA ALA A 114 4.20 5.29 -5.28
C ALA A 114 3.44 5.19 -3.97
N SER A 115 3.43 4.01 -3.38
CA SER A 115 2.98 3.74 -2.02
C SER A 115 4.20 3.77 -1.11
N ALA A 116 4.37 4.84 -0.33
CA ALA A 116 5.51 5.02 0.55
C ALA A 116 5.12 4.74 2.00
N GLU A 117 5.77 3.76 2.62
CA GLU A 117 5.60 3.50 4.04
C GLU A 117 6.30 4.59 4.87
N ILE A 118 5.63 5.08 5.93
CA ILE A 118 6.22 6.04 6.88
C ILE A 118 6.10 5.42 8.29
N PRO A 119 7.08 4.61 8.68
CA PRO A 119 7.10 3.91 9.96
C PRO A 119 7.67 4.78 11.08
N SER A 120 7.28 4.50 12.32
CA SER A 120 7.92 5.09 13.49
C SER A 120 9.33 4.51 13.73
N ASN A 121 10.18 5.27 14.44
CA ASN A 121 11.51 4.79 14.83
C ASN A 121 11.45 3.47 15.61
N TRP A 122 10.41 3.27 16.42
CA TRP A 122 10.19 2.03 17.13
C TRP A 122 9.96 0.86 16.17
N VAL A 123 9.10 1.03 15.16
CA VAL A 123 8.82 0.01 14.13
C VAL A 123 10.10 -0.31 13.34
N ILE A 124 10.83 0.71 12.91
CA ILE A 124 12.07 0.54 12.14
C ILE A 124 13.08 -0.30 12.93
N LYS A 125 13.30 0.03 14.19
CA LYS A 125 14.27 -0.66 15.04
C LYS A 125 13.79 -2.04 15.48
N ASN A 126 12.54 -2.15 15.96
CA ASN A 126 12.07 -3.36 16.66
C ASN A 126 11.34 -4.34 15.75
N VAL A 127 10.74 -3.88 14.64
CA VAL A 127 10.01 -4.73 13.69
C VAL A 127 10.84 -4.99 12.45
N PHE A 128 11.37 -3.94 11.80
CA PHE A 128 12.17 -4.10 10.58
C PHE A 128 13.63 -4.47 10.87
N ARG A 129 14.14 -4.19 12.05
CA ARG A 129 15.54 -4.41 12.48
C ARG A 129 16.54 -3.64 11.62
N LEU A 130 16.17 -2.43 11.24
CA LEU A 130 17.00 -1.53 10.45
C LEU A 130 17.67 -0.49 11.35
N ASN A 131 18.92 -0.14 11.02
CA ASN A 131 19.62 1.02 11.58
C ASN A 131 19.29 2.25 10.72
N LYS A 132 18.01 2.63 10.73
CA LYS A 132 17.41 3.74 10.01
C LYS A 132 16.42 4.46 10.91
N THR A 133 15.92 5.61 10.47
CA THR A 133 14.99 6.46 11.20
C THR A 133 13.76 6.76 10.34
N THR A 134 12.71 7.31 10.94
CA THR A 134 11.55 7.87 10.23
C THR A 134 11.97 8.91 9.18
N ASN A 135 13.03 9.69 9.45
CA ASN A 135 13.53 10.69 8.51
C ASN A 135 14.08 10.07 7.22
N ASP A 136 14.72 8.90 7.26
CA ASP A 136 15.17 8.20 6.05
C ASP A 136 13.96 7.82 5.15
N TYR A 137 12.82 7.48 5.74
CA TYR A 137 11.58 7.19 5.01
C TYR A 137 10.89 8.47 4.50
N LEU A 138 10.92 9.55 5.27
CA LEU A 138 10.46 10.87 4.82
C LEU A 138 11.34 11.42 3.68
N GLU A 139 12.65 11.22 3.73
CA GLU A 139 13.56 11.55 2.63
C GLU A 139 13.15 10.80 1.35
N THR A 140 12.86 9.50 1.45
CA THR A 140 12.35 8.72 0.32
C THR A 140 11.03 9.29 -0.21
N TYR A 141 10.10 9.65 0.68
CA TYR A 141 8.83 10.28 0.31
C TYR A 141 9.06 11.56 -0.51
N TYR A 142 9.95 12.45 -0.04
CA TYR A 142 10.24 13.70 -0.74
C TYR A 142 11.07 13.49 -2.02
N ASN A 143 11.98 12.52 -2.07
CA ASN A 143 12.71 12.19 -3.29
C ASN A 143 11.74 11.77 -4.41
N LEU A 144 10.73 10.96 -4.10
CA LEU A 144 9.68 10.57 -5.05
C LEU A 144 8.82 11.76 -5.47
N LYS A 145 8.38 12.62 -4.53
CA LYS A 145 7.61 13.84 -4.86
C LYS A 145 8.39 14.79 -5.75
N ASN A 146 9.66 15.03 -5.44
CA ASN A 146 10.53 15.91 -6.21
C ASN A 146 10.82 15.36 -7.61
N ALA A 147 10.75 14.04 -7.80
CA ALA A 147 10.78 13.40 -9.11
C ALA A 147 9.43 13.48 -9.87
N GLY A 148 8.43 14.18 -9.33
CA GLY A 148 7.12 14.35 -9.97
C GLY A 148 6.17 13.15 -9.82
N ILE A 149 6.51 12.19 -8.97
CA ILE A 149 5.69 11.00 -8.72
C ILE A 149 4.65 11.33 -7.65
N ASP A 150 3.39 10.96 -7.89
CA ASP A 150 2.34 11.04 -6.88
C ASP A 150 2.59 10.02 -5.76
N VAL A 151 2.73 10.47 -4.53
CA VAL A 151 3.10 9.61 -3.41
C VAL A 151 1.95 9.49 -2.43
N VAL A 152 1.50 8.26 -2.22
CA VAL A 152 0.45 7.90 -1.26
C VAL A 152 1.12 7.32 0.00
N PRO A 153 1.15 8.07 1.11
CA PRO A 153 1.76 7.59 2.35
C PRO A 153 0.95 6.44 2.95
N HIS A 154 1.67 5.41 3.42
CA HIS A 154 1.12 4.28 4.15
C HIS A 154 1.56 4.36 5.60
N VAL A 155 0.61 4.28 6.52
CA VAL A 155 0.87 4.17 7.95
C VAL A 155 0.31 2.87 8.48
N CYS A 156 1.17 2.07 9.13
CA CYS A 156 0.76 0.84 9.78
C CYS A 156 0.52 1.10 11.26
N VAL A 157 -0.72 0.89 11.71
CA VAL A 157 -1.11 1.12 13.10
C VAL A 157 -0.57 0.00 13.99
N TYR A 158 0.24 0.37 14.97
CA TYR A 158 0.76 -0.46 16.05
C TYR A 158 0.38 0.10 17.43
N SER A 159 0.56 1.41 17.63
CA SER A 159 0.43 2.10 18.93
C SER A 159 -0.71 3.13 18.98
N GLY A 160 -1.25 3.53 17.83
CA GLY A 160 -2.32 4.51 17.71
C GLY A 160 -1.86 5.96 17.53
N ASP A 161 -0.56 6.20 17.54
CA ASP A 161 0.07 7.53 17.39
C ASP A 161 0.66 7.79 16.00
N GLU A 162 0.52 6.82 15.09
CA GLU A 162 1.16 6.84 13.77
C GLU A 162 0.71 8.00 12.89
N TYR A 163 -0.48 8.59 13.13
CA TYR A 163 -0.91 9.81 12.44
C TYR A 163 0.06 10.99 12.62
N LYS A 164 0.79 11.05 13.76
CA LYS A 164 1.77 12.09 14.06
C LYS A 164 2.96 12.08 13.09
N LEU A 165 3.25 10.92 12.47
CA LEU A 165 4.32 10.76 11.49
C LEU A 165 4.09 11.60 10.22
N LEU A 166 2.84 11.94 9.92
CA LEU A 166 2.45 12.70 8.74
C LEU A 166 2.29 14.21 9.03
N LYS A 167 2.61 14.69 10.23
CA LYS A 167 2.35 16.08 10.66
C LYS A 167 2.95 17.15 9.72
N ASN A 168 4.11 16.84 9.14
CA ASN A 168 4.88 17.81 8.35
C ASN A 168 4.90 17.50 6.86
N ILE A 169 4.12 16.53 6.37
CA ILE A 169 4.03 16.30 4.93
C ILE A 169 3.01 17.23 4.29
N GLU A 170 3.23 17.56 3.03
CA GLU A 170 2.23 18.25 2.23
C GLU A 170 0.99 17.36 2.02
N LYS A 171 -0.17 18.00 1.73
CA LYS A 171 -1.43 17.30 1.44
C LYS A 171 -1.22 16.20 0.38
N PRO A 172 -1.35 14.90 0.73
CA PRO A 172 -1.25 13.82 -0.24
C PRO A 172 -2.59 13.60 -0.96
N SER A 173 -2.56 12.95 -2.13
CA SER A 173 -3.76 12.58 -2.89
C SER A 173 -4.67 11.61 -2.14
N ALA A 174 -4.08 10.70 -1.38
CA ALA A 174 -4.76 9.80 -0.45
C ALA A 174 -3.80 9.37 0.66
N ILE A 175 -4.32 8.82 1.76
CA ILE A 175 -3.54 8.19 2.83
C ILE A 175 -4.07 6.77 3.02
N VAL A 176 -3.16 5.79 3.11
CA VAL A 176 -3.53 4.41 3.40
C VAL A 176 -3.17 4.06 4.83
N VAL A 177 -4.17 3.68 5.60
CA VAL A 177 -4.03 3.14 6.95
C VAL A 177 -4.07 1.63 6.85
N ILE A 178 -2.99 0.96 7.24
CA ILE A 178 -2.93 -0.49 7.38
C ILE A 178 -2.83 -0.86 8.86
N VAL A 179 -3.24 -2.08 9.18
CA VAL A 179 -3.32 -2.56 10.56
C VAL A 179 -2.30 -3.65 10.77
N PHE A 180 -1.48 -3.52 11.81
CA PHE A 180 -0.62 -4.63 12.20
C PHE A 180 -1.45 -5.90 12.35
N THR A 181 -1.00 -6.95 11.67
CA THR A 181 -1.72 -8.23 11.65
C THR A 181 -0.78 -9.33 12.07
N PRO A 182 -1.03 -9.96 13.23
CA PRO A 182 -0.29 -11.15 13.65
C PRO A 182 -0.33 -12.21 12.56
N THR A 183 0.85 -12.60 12.08
CA THR A 183 0.96 -13.51 10.94
C THR A 183 1.60 -14.80 11.36
N LYS A 184 0.96 -15.93 11.07
CA LYS A 184 1.48 -17.26 11.39
C LYS A 184 2.88 -17.48 10.81
N ASN A 185 3.73 -18.18 11.53
CA ASN A 185 5.14 -18.43 11.19
C ASN A 185 6.02 -17.17 11.16
N THR A 186 5.65 -16.15 11.94
CA THR A 186 6.48 -14.96 12.17
C THR A 186 6.78 -14.77 13.65
N PRO A 187 7.86 -14.05 14.00
CA PRO A 187 8.17 -13.77 15.42
C PRO A 187 7.07 -13.01 16.18
N MET A 188 6.17 -12.32 15.47
CA MET A 188 5.07 -11.56 16.06
C MET A 188 3.70 -12.25 15.90
N GLN A 189 3.68 -13.55 15.66
CA GLN A 189 2.41 -14.29 15.45
C GLN A 189 1.49 -14.33 16.68
N ASN A 190 2.03 -14.18 17.88
CA ASN A 190 1.28 -14.21 19.14
C ASN A 190 0.99 -12.80 19.70
N GLU A 191 1.42 -11.76 18.99
CA GLU A 191 1.08 -10.37 19.37
C GLU A 191 -0.41 -10.09 19.12
N SER A 192 -0.96 -9.09 19.80
CA SER A 192 -2.34 -8.66 19.56
C SER A 192 -2.42 -7.65 18.43
N ALA A 193 -3.42 -7.77 17.56
CA ALA A 193 -3.74 -6.71 16.63
C ALA A 193 -4.31 -5.48 17.36
N PRO A 194 -4.08 -4.25 16.87
CA PRO A 194 -4.70 -3.05 17.41
C PRO A 194 -6.23 -3.15 17.42
N GLU A 195 -6.84 -2.63 18.48
CA GLU A 195 -8.30 -2.57 18.61
C GLU A 195 -8.93 -1.62 17.58
N ALA A 196 -10.17 -1.89 17.20
CA ALA A 196 -10.92 -1.07 16.25
C ALA A 196 -10.98 0.42 16.66
N LYS A 197 -11.17 0.71 17.95
CA LYS A 197 -11.19 2.09 18.48
C LYS A 197 -9.86 2.82 18.26
N MET A 198 -8.73 2.13 18.42
CA MET A 198 -7.41 2.70 18.19
C MET A 198 -7.24 3.08 16.71
N ILE A 199 -7.65 2.20 15.79
CA ILE A 199 -7.61 2.45 14.35
C ILE A 199 -8.52 3.62 13.99
N GLY A 200 -9.74 3.67 14.56
CA GLY A 200 -10.65 4.79 14.40
C GLY A 200 -10.05 6.12 14.90
N ASN A 201 -9.33 6.13 16.01
CA ASN A 201 -8.63 7.32 16.50
C ASN A 201 -7.56 7.82 15.54
N VAL A 202 -6.75 6.92 14.97
CA VAL A 202 -5.75 7.28 13.95
C VAL A 202 -6.44 7.93 12.75
N ILE A 203 -7.50 7.32 12.22
CA ILE A 203 -8.24 7.82 11.06
C ILE A 203 -8.87 9.20 11.36
N ARG A 204 -9.50 9.39 12.52
CA ARG A 204 -10.07 10.70 12.94
C ARG A 204 -9.02 11.80 13.01
N ASN A 205 -7.84 11.50 13.56
CA ASN A 205 -6.75 12.46 13.64
C ASN A 205 -6.16 12.78 12.26
N LEU A 206 -5.98 11.78 11.39
CA LEU A 206 -5.59 11.99 10.00
C LEU A 206 -6.62 12.85 9.25
N LYS A 207 -7.92 12.62 9.47
CA LYS A 207 -8.99 13.40 8.85
C LYS A 207 -9.04 14.84 9.35
N LYS A 208 -8.68 15.09 10.63
CA LYS A 208 -8.50 16.46 11.16
C LYS A 208 -7.29 17.16 10.54
N MET A 209 -6.18 16.46 10.34
CA MET A 209 -4.96 17.02 9.74
C MET A 209 -5.11 17.28 8.23
N PHE A 210 -5.85 16.42 7.54
CA PHE A 210 -6.05 16.45 6.10
C PHE A 210 -7.55 16.34 5.76
N PRO A 211 -8.36 17.40 6.00
CA PRO A 211 -9.82 17.34 5.90
C PRO A 211 -10.34 16.88 4.53
N GLU A 212 -9.64 17.25 3.45
CA GLU A 212 -10.05 16.95 2.08
C GLU A 212 -9.39 15.70 1.50
N THR A 213 -8.37 15.15 2.18
CA THR A 213 -7.69 13.94 1.72
C THR A 213 -8.56 12.71 2.00
N GLU A 214 -8.67 11.84 1.04
CA GLU A 214 -9.34 10.55 1.21
C GLU A 214 -8.46 9.60 2.01
N ILE A 215 -9.06 8.96 3.02
CA ILE A 215 -8.38 7.99 3.86
C ILE A 215 -8.88 6.60 3.51
N SER A 216 -7.94 5.72 3.16
CA SER A 216 -8.17 4.34 2.80
C SER A 216 -7.85 3.41 3.97
N LEU A 217 -8.77 2.53 4.33
CA LEU A 217 -8.41 1.32 5.08
C LEU A 217 -7.86 0.28 4.11
N GLY A 218 -6.55 0.05 4.19
CA GLY A 218 -5.78 -0.78 3.25
C GLY A 218 -5.98 -2.28 3.42
N CYS A 219 -5.23 -3.06 2.63
CA CYS A 219 -5.37 -4.51 2.51
C CYS A 219 -4.91 -5.29 3.75
N MET A 220 -3.96 -4.75 4.52
CA MET A 220 -3.41 -5.41 5.71
C MET A 220 -4.28 -5.12 6.92
N ARG A 221 -5.01 -6.14 7.37
CA ARG A 221 -5.82 -6.15 8.60
C ARG A 221 -6.18 -7.58 9.01
N PRO A 222 -6.54 -7.84 10.28
CA PRO A 222 -6.88 -9.17 10.78
C PRO A 222 -7.91 -9.90 9.92
N ARG A 223 -7.68 -11.20 9.67
CA ARG A 223 -8.53 -12.02 8.82
C ARG A 223 -9.76 -12.60 9.54
N ASN A 224 -9.76 -12.62 10.89
CA ASN A 224 -10.92 -13.06 11.64
C ASN A 224 -12.13 -12.20 11.27
N ARG A 225 -13.21 -12.81 10.81
CA ARG A 225 -14.38 -12.14 10.21
C ARG A 225 -15.05 -11.13 11.14
N PHE A 226 -15.04 -11.37 12.45
CA PHE A 226 -15.69 -10.49 13.42
C PHE A 226 -14.80 -9.27 13.70
N VAL A 227 -13.55 -9.48 14.06
CA VAL A 227 -12.56 -8.42 14.29
C VAL A 227 -12.39 -7.56 13.04
N ARG A 228 -12.34 -8.18 11.87
CA ARG A 228 -12.23 -7.48 10.59
C ARG A 228 -13.41 -6.53 10.36
N ALA A 229 -14.64 -7.01 10.52
CA ALA A 229 -15.83 -6.19 10.32
C ALA A 229 -15.94 -5.06 11.34
N GLU A 230 -15.53 -5.28 12.59
CA GLU A 230 -15.47 -4.25 13.62
C GLU A 230 -14.50 -3.12 13.25
N ILE A 231 -13.28 -3.47 12.84
CA ILE A 231 -12.27 -2.52 12.35
C ILE A 231 -12.79 -1.74 11.14
N GLU A 232 -13.39 -2.41 10.17
CA GLU A 232 -13.89 -1.80 8.95
C GLU A 232 -15.03 -0.81 9.23
N ILE A 233 -15.98 -1.18 10.08
CA ILE A 233 -17.11 -0.31 10.47
C ILE A 233 -16.61 0.88 11.29
N GLU A 234 -15.68 0.67 12.22
CA GLU A 234 -15.11 1.77 12.99
C GLU A 234 -14.30 2.73 12.11
N ALA A 235 -13.58 2.21 11.11
CA ALA A 235 -12.89 3.03 10.13
C ALA A 235 -13.86 3.95 9.34
N LEU A 236 -15.00 3.42 8.89
CA LEU A 236 -16.05 4.22 8.23
C LEU A 236 -16.61 5.30 9.16
N LYS A 237 -16.96 4.96 10.40
CA LYS A 237 -17.45 5.91 11.42
C LYS A 237 -16.43 7.02 11.70
N SER A 238 -15.16 6.73 11.49
CA SER A 238 -14.05 7.64 11.77
C SER A 238 -13.62 8.49 10.59
N GLY A 239 -14.27 8.33 9.41
CA GLY A 239 -14.05 9.16 8.23
C GLY A 239 -13.23 8.51 7.12
N ALA A 240 -12.98 7.20 7.15
CA ALA A 240 -12.44 6.49 5.99
C ALA A 240 -13.47 6.49 4.86
N SER A 241 -13.06 6.93 3.66
CA SER A 241 -13.87 6.95 2.44
C SER A 241 -13.47 5.89 1.41
N ARG A 242 -12.36 5.19 1.67
CA ARG A 242 -11.82 4.13 0.82
C ARG A 242 -11.58 2.85 1.61
N MET A 243 -11.82 1.71 1.00
CA MET A 243 -11.58 0.42 1.65
C MET A 243 -11.28 -0.67 0.62
N GLU A 244 -10.22 -1.44 0.87
CA GLU A 244 -9.90 -2.61 0.06
C GLU A 244 -10.67 -3.82 0.56
N LEU A 245 -11.33 -4.56 -0.35
CA LEU A 245 -12.08 -5.81 -0.08
C LEU A 245 -12.92 -5.76 1.21
N PRO A 246 -13.88 -4.83 1.37
CA PRO A 246 -14.70 -4.78 2.58
C PRO A 246 -15.51 -6.05 2.79
N SER A 247 -15.75 -6.40 4.05
CA SER A 247 -16.59 -7.53 4.42
C SER A 247 -18.07 -7.28 4.05
N LYS A 248 -18.83 -8.35 3.84
CA LYS A 248 -20.29 -8.24 3.57
C LYS A 248 -21.02 -7.46 4.69
N LYS A 249 -20.61 -7.66 5.96
CA LYS A 249 -21.18 -6.94 7.10
C LYS A 249 -20.92 -5.43 6.99
N THR A 250 -19.73 -5.03 6.56
CA THR A 250 -19.38 -3.63 6.35
C THR A 250 -20.15 -3.00 5.19
N ILE A 251 -20.30 -3.73 4.08
CA ILE A 251 -21.11 -3.26 2.94
C ILE A 251 -22.56 -3.06 3.34
N ASN A 252 -23.16 -4.00 4.10
CA ASN A 252 -24.52 -3.86 4.59
C ASN A 252 -24.66 -2.65 5.51
N TYR A 253 -23.74 -2.50 6.48
CA TYR A 253 -23.70 -1.33 7.36
C TYR A 253 -23.60 -0.01 6.56
N ALA A 254 -22.73 0.05 5.55
CA ALA A 254 -22.60 1.25 4.72
C ALA A 254 -23.91 1.59 3.99
N LYS A 255 -24.58 0.59 3.40
CA LYS A 255 -25.88 0.77 2.74
C LYS A 255 -26.96 1.25 3.73
N GLU A 256 -27.07 0.65 4.91
CA GLU A 256 -28.01 1.05 5.96
C GLU A 256 -27.79 2.49 6.43
N LYS A 257 -26.53 2.97 6.36
CA LYS A 257 -26.16 4.36 6.69
C LYS A 257 -26.23 5.33 5.50
N GLY A 258 -26.79 4.89 4.35
CA GLY A 258 -26.99 5.73 3.18
C GLY A 258 -25.72 6.04 2.40
N TYR A 259 -24.68 5.20 2.49
CA TYR A 259 -23.51 5.34 1.62
C TYR A 259 -23.82 4.87 0.20
N GLU A 260 -23.49 5.70 -0.78
CA GLU A 260 -23.27 5.26 -2.14
C GLU A 260 -21.97 4.45 -2.22
N ILE A 261 -21.98 3.32 -2.96
CA ILE A 261 -20.81 2.43 -3.05
C ILE A 261 -20.30 2.44 -4.47
N LYS A 262 -19.08 2.95 -4.66
CA LYS A 262 -18.34 2.90 -5.93
C LYS A 262 -17.35 1.75 -5.90
N ARG A 263 -17.40 0.85 -6.89
CA ARG A 263 -16.50 -0.31 -7.00
C ARG A 263 -15.38 -0.02 -8.00
N LEU A 264 -14.15 -0.33 -7.62
CA LEU A 264 -12.94 -0.04 -8.39
C LEU A 264 -12.06 -1.29 -8.45
N GLY A 265 -11.63 -1.67 -9.65
CA GLY A 265 -10.81 -2.86 -9.92
C GLY A 265 -9.31 -2.61 -9.76
N ALA A 266 -8.88 -1.93 -8.70
CA ALA A 266 -7.49 -1.53 -8.51
C ALA A 266 -7.02 -1.59 -7.05
N CYS A 267 -5.77 -1.21 -6.81
CA CYS A 267 -5.21 -0.97 -5.47
C CYS A 267 -5.89 0.21 -4.78
N CYS A 268 -6.13 0.11 -3.48
CA CYS A 268 -6.78 1.16 -2.68
C CYS A 268 -5.95 2.45 -2.50
N ALA A 269 -4.69 2.43 -2.90
CA ALA A 269 -3.82 3.61 -2.98
C ALA A 269 -3.95 4.37 -4.31
N LEU A 270 -4.79 3.91 -5.25
CA LEU A 270 -4.92 4.51 -6.56
C LEU A 270 -5.30 6.01 -6.46
N PRO A 271 -4.52 6.94 -7.06
CA PRO A 271 -4.91 8.34 -7.13
C PRO A 271 -6.22 8.55 -7.91
N GLU A 272 -7.03 9.53 -7.49
CA GLU A 272 -8.37 9.79 -8.04
C GLU A 272 -8.38 9.97 -9.56
N ARG A 273 -7.33 10.58 -10.14
CA ARG A 273 -7.20 10.80 -11.59
C ARG A 273 -7.27 9.53 -12.44
N PHE A 274 -6.98 8.37 -11.84
CA PHE A 274 -7.05 7.06 -12.53
C PHE A 274 -8.36 6.32 -12.30
N GLU A 275 -9.25 6.78 -11.43
CA GLU A 275 -10.46 6.03 -11.05
C GLU A 275 -11.39 5.72 -12.22
N ARG A 276 -11.45 6.63 -13.24
CA ARG A 276 -12.28 6.42 -14.43
C ARG A 276 -11.81 5.21 -15.27
N LEU A 277 -10.52 4.89 -15.21
CA LEU A 277 -9.92 3.78 -15.96
C LEU A 277 -10.17 2.40 -15.32
N VAL A 278 -10.58 2.38 -14.06
CA VAL A 278 -10.67 1.17 -13.24
C VAL A 278 -12.07 0.91 -12.68
N LEU A 279 -13.09 1.56 -13.22
CA LEU A 279 -14.48 1.31 -12.84
C LEU A 279 -14.82 -0.16 -13.10
N SER A 280 -15.24 -0.87 -12.06
CA SER A 280 -15.70 -2.24 -12.17
C SER A 280 -17.19 -2.27 -12.52
N SER A 281 -17.52 -2.83 -13.64
CA SER A 281 -18.91 -3.05 -14.10
C SER A 281 -19.63 -4.19 -13.37
N ARG A 282 -19.02 -4.81 -12.34
CA ARG A 282 -19.58 -5.97 -11.62
C ARG A 282 -19.81 -5.71 -10.16
#